data_9bfe101528d1bbb81d68f7eaf851e514
#
_entry.id   9bfe101528d1bbb81d68f7eaf851e514
#
_cell.length_a   1.000
_cell.length_b   1.000
_cell.length_c   1.000
_cell.angle_alpha   90.00
_cell.angle_beta   90.00
_cell.angle_gamma   90.00
#
_symmetry.space_group_name_H-M   'P 1'
#
loop_
_entity.id
_entity.type
_entity.pdbx_description
1 polymer ?
#
loop_
_entity_poly.entity_id
_entity_poly.type
_entity_poly.pdbx_seq_one_letter_code
_entity_poly.pdbx_strand_id
1 'polypeptide(L)'
;MIELIEQSEKLGVPDDLFPRIIARASEQAKPLMRALLLSHADGNIDHRLKEIIRILLARFANDRYFSALRSRKAQDMGLTEARIDAGCYTYESDASFTEAEKWALRYADQMFLDATKIDAAFYAELKRHYSEPQIMELGAFIAFHYGMQMFMRSLGAVAPKNP
;
A
#
# COMPACT_ATOMS: atom_id res chain seq x y z
N MET A 1 16.50 0.96 -16.29
CA MET A 1 16.70 2.03 -15.27
C MET A 1 15.72 3.18 -15.47
N ILE A 2 15.74 3.83 -16.62
CA ILE A 2 14.84 4.96 -16.98
C ILE A 2 13.35 4.59 -16.85
N GLU A 3 12.95 3.41 -17.34
CA GLU A 3 11.54 2.99 -17.32
C GLU A 3 10.92 2.92 -15.91
N LEU A 4 11.67 2.44 -14.92
CA LEU A 4 11.18 2.38 -13.53
C LEU A 4 11.07 3.76 -12.88
N ILE A 5 12.00 4.66 -13.17
CA ILE A 5 11.95 6.04 -12.68
C ILE A 5 10.75 6.77 -13.29
N GLU A 6 10.54 6.65 -14.60
CA GLU A 6 9.38 7.24 -15.29
C GLU A 6 8.04 6.73 -14.74
N GLN A 7 7.95 5.44 -14.38
CA GLN A 7 6.74 4.89 -13.79
C GLN A 7 6.49 5.43 -12.39
N SER A 8 7.54 5.58 -11.56
CA SER A 8 7.42 6.20 -10.24
C SER A 8 6.95 7.65 -10.33
N GLU A 9 7.46 8.42 -11.30
CA GLU A 9 7.00 9.78 -11.56
C GLU A 9 5.54 9.82 -12.02
N LYS A 10 5.15 8.91 -12.92
CA LYS A 10 3.76 8.78 -13.38
C LYS A 10 2.79 8.43 -12.24
N LEU A 11 3.25 7.69 -11.23
CA LEU A 11 2.47 7.40 -10.03
C LEU A 11 2.38 8.58 -9.07
N GLY A 12 3.09 9.67 -9.35
CA GLY A 12 3.05 10.89 -8.56
C GLY A 12 3.63 10.72 -7.15
N VAL A 13 4.56 9.80 -6.97
CA VAL A 13 5.31 9.68 -5.72
C VAL A 13 6.26 10.86 -5.61
N PRO A 14 6.07 11.82 -4.68
CA PRO A 14 6.78 13.11 -4.68
C PRO A 14 8.19 13.02 -4.13
N ASP A 15 8.77 11.83 -4.04
CA ASP A 15 10.07 11.60 -3.45
C ASP A 15 11.00 10.84 -4.41
N ASP A 16 12.19 11.38 -4.61
CA ASP A 16 13.19 10.82 -5.50
C ASP A 16 14.02 9.67 -4.89
N LEU A 17 13.95 9.47 -3.58
CA LEU A 17 14.75 8.45 -2.90
C LEU A 17 14.33 7.03 -3.33
N PHE A 18 13.04 6.74 -3.32
CA PHE A 18 12.50 5.45 -3.71
C PHE A 18 12.83 5.11 -5.18
N PRO A 19 12.55 5.98 -6.17
CA PRO A 19 12.98 5.78 -7.55
C PRO A 19 14.49 5.58 -7.70
N ARG A 20 15.31 6.33 -6.99
CA ARG A 20 16.77 6.22 -7.04
C ARG A 20 17.29 4.88 -6.51
N ILE A 21 16.66 4.33 -5.48
CA ILE A 21 17.01 3.01 -4.95
C ILE A 21 16.58 1.93 -5.94
N ILE A 22 15.34 2.00 -6.45
CA ILE A 22 14.82 1.05 -7.45
C ILE A 22 15.68 1.07 -8.71
N ALA A 23 16.15 2.24 -9.14
CA ALA A 23 17.01 2.37 -10.31
C ALA A 23 18.35 1.60 -10.20
N ARG A 24 18.75 1.20 -8.99
CA ARG A 24 19.92 0.36 -8.73
C ARG A 24 19.62 -1.14 -8.73
N ALA A 25 18.36 -1.52 -8.94
CA ALA A 25 17.97 -2.92 -9.00
C ALA A 25 18.69 -3.64 -10.16
N SER A 26 19.14 -4.87 -9.87
CA SER A 26 19.70 -5.74 -10.92
C SER A 26 18.63 -6.13 -11.94
N GLU A 27 19.05 -6.65 -13.09
CA GLU A 27 18.12 -7.13 -14.11
C GLU A 27 17.14 -8.18 -13.57
N GLN A 28 17.57 -9.01 -12.61
CA GLN A 28 16.73 -10.01 -11.97
C GLN A 28 15.72 -9.41 -10.99
N ALA A 29 16.03 -8.29 -10.37
CA ALA A 29 15.15 -7.60 -9.42
C ALA A 29 14.15 -6.65 -10.10
N LYS A 30 14.46 -6.15 -11.30
CA LYS A 30 13.59 -5.22 -12.05
C LYS A 30 12.14 -5.70 -12.22
N PRO A 31 11.86 -6.96 -12.58
CA PRO A 31 10.48 -7.44 -12.69
C PRO A 31 9.70 -7.34 -11.38
N LEU A 32 10.34 -7.63 -10.25
CA LEU A 32 9.71 -7.51 -8.92
C LEU A 32 9.41 -6.06 -8.57
N MET A 33 10.35 -5.15 -8.85
CA MET A 33 10.16 -3.71 -8.64
C MET A 33 9.04 -3.18 -9.54
N ARG A 34 8.99 -3.62 -10.78
CA ARG A 34 7.90 -3.26 -11.71
C ARG A 34 6.56 -3.78 -11.22
N ALA A 35 6.48 -5.04 -10.76
CA ALA A 35 5.26 -5.60 -10.19
C ALA A 35 4.75 -4.81 -8.99
N LEU A 36 5.65 -4.38 -8.10
CA LEU A 36 5.30 -3.53 -6.97
C LEU A 36 4.63 -2.22 -7.42
N LEU A 37 5.25 -1.51 -8.37
CA LEU A 37 4.72 -0.23 -8.87
C LEU A 37 3.38 -0.43 -9.58
N LEU A 38 3.26 -1.44 -10.43
CA LEU A 38 2.03 -1.75 -11.16
C LEU A 38 0.92 -2.20 -10.22
N SER A 39 1.22 -2.99 -9.18
CA SER A 39 0.23 -3.43 -8.20
C SER A 39 -0.44 -2.27 -7.46
N HIS A 40 0.29 -1.15 -7.30
CA HIS A 40 -0.28 0.07 -6.72
C HIS A 40 -1.11 0.85 -7.74
N ALA A 41 -0.61 1.01 -8.97
CA ALA A 41 -1.22 1.87 -9.99
C ALA A 41 -2.45 1.27 -10.65
N ASP A 42 -2.43 -0.04 -10.87
CA ASP A 42 -3.38 -0.77 -11.70
C ASP A 42 -4.11 -1.85 -10.89
N GLY A 43 -5.15 -2.44 -11.49
CA GLY A 43 -5.91 -3.52 -10.92
C GLY A 43 -7.38 -3.18 -10.69
N ASN A 44 -8.08 -4.09 -9.99
CA ASN A 44 -9.53 -4.01 -9.78
C ASN A 44 -9.90 -3.44 -8.40
N ILE A 45 -8.91 -3.20 -7.54
CA ILE A 45 -9.10 -2.57 -6.24
C ILE A 45 -8.89 -1.06 -6.37
N ASP A 46 -9.79 -0.28 -5.79
CA ASP A 46 -9.73 1.19 -5.83
C ASP A 46 -8.36 1.69 -5.35
N HIS A 47 -7.74 2.55 -6.15
CA HIS A 47 -6.40 3.07 -5.88
C HIS A 47 -6.33 3.87 -4.57
N ARG A 48 -7.41 4.57 -4.20
CA ARG A 48 -7.50 5.31 -2.91
C ARG A 48 -7.45 4.35 -1.73
N LEU A 49 -8.15 3.20 -1.83
CA LEU A 49 -8.13 2.17 -0.78
C LEU A 49 -6.74 1.54 -0.67
N LYS A 50 -6.09 1.22 -1.79
CA LYS A 50 -4.70 0.76 -1.80
C LYS A 50 -3.75 1.76 -1.13
N GLU A 51 -3.92 3.05 -1.40
CA GLU A 51 -3.10 4.10 -0.78
C GLU A 51 -3.32 4.16 0.74
N ILE A 52 -4.57 4.06 1.22
CA ILE A 52 -4.87 3.98 2.65
C ILE A 52 -4.19 2.74 3.27
N ILE A 53 -4.32 1.56 2.66
CA ILE A 53 -3.67 0.32 3.13
C ILE A 53 -2.15 0.50 3.21
N ARG A 54 -1.52 1.06 2.19
CA ARG A 54 -0.08 1.32 2.17
C ARG A 54 0.37 2.20 3.35
N ILE A 55 -0.39 3.26 3.62
CA ILE A 55 -0.09 4.18 4.72
C ILE A 55 -0.36 3.52 6.08
N LEU A 56 -1.44 2.75 6.20
CA LEU A 56 -1.78 1.96 7.39
C LEU A 56 -0.62 1.03 7.78
N LEU A 57 -0.11 0.25 6.82
CA LEU A 57 1.05 -0.63 7.03
C LEU A 57 2.30 0.15 7.48
N ALA A 58 2.55 1.32 6.89
CA ALA A 58 3.66 2.18 7.27
C ALA A 58 3.51 2.72 8.71
N ARG A 59 2.29 3.09 9.12
CA ARG A 59 2.00 3.55 10.49
C ARG A 59 2.16 2.43 11.52
N PHE A 60 1.69 1.23 11.22
CA PHE A 60 1.90 0.06 12.07
C PHE A 60 3.39 -0.27 12.27
N ALA A 61 4.16 -0.20 11.19
CA ALA A 61 5.59 -0.41 11.23
C ALA A 61 6.37 0.77 11.87
N ASN A 62 5.67 1.85 12.28
CA ASN A 62 6.29 3.11 12.71
C ASN A 62 7.32 3.64 11.69
N ASP A 63 6.98 3.51 10.41
CA ASP A 63 7.81 3.95 9.29
C ASP A 63 7.44 5.38 8.89
N ARG A 64 8.24 6.35 9.36
CA ARG A 64 8.00 7.76 9.08
C ARG A 64 8.13 8.12 7.62
N TYR A 65 9.01 7.44 6.88
CA TYR A 65 9.24 7.72 5.47
C TYR A 65 8.01 7.38 4.64
N PHE A 66 7.59 6.12 4.65
CA PHE A 66 6.42 5.69 3.88
C PHE A 66 5.10 6.25 4.40
N SER A 67 5.01 6.58 5.70
CA SER A 67 3.84 7.28 6.26
C SER A 67 3.67 8.70 5.72
N ALA A 68 4.78 9.37 5.34
CA ALA A 68 4.75 10.74 4.83
C ALA A 68 4.44 10.81 3.33
N LEU A 69 4.67 9.74 2.57
CA LEU A 69 4.43 9.73 1.13
C LEU A 69 2.94 9.73 0.80
N ARG A 70 2.59 10.39 -0.30
CA ARG A 70 1.22 10.43 -0.84
C ARG A 70 1.22 10.15 -2.33
N SER A 71 0.28 9.35 -2.78
CA SER A 71 0.03 9.18 -4.20
C SER A 71 -0.72 10.38 -4.75
N ARG A 72 -0.11 11.11 -5.69
CA ARG A 72 -0.79 12.21 -6.39
C ARG A 72 -2.06 11.72 -7.09
N LYS A 73 -2.00 10.56 -7.74
CA LYS A 73 -3.16 9.94 -8.38
C LYS A 73 -4.31 9.75 -7.39
N ALA A 74 -4.05 9.26 -6.18
CA ALA A 74 -5.08 9.07 -5.16
C ALA A 74 -5.65 10.43 -4.70
N GLN A 75 -4.81 11.45 -4.55
CA GLN A 75 -5.25 12.81 -4.21
C GLN A 75 -6.12 13.41 -5.34
N ASP A 76 -5.72 13.26 -6.60
CA ASP A 76 -6.50 13.69 -7.76
C ASP A 76 -7.85 12.97 -7.87
N MET A 77 -7.93 11.73 -7.35
CA MET A 77 -9.17 10.97 -7.21
C MET A 77 -10.00 11.38 -5.96
N GLY A 78 -9.58 12.39 -5.22
CA GLY A 78 -10.29 12.92 -4.07
C GLY A 78 -9.95 12.28 -2.72
N LEU A 79 -8.84 11.52 -2.61
CA LEU A 79 -8.38 11.01 -1.31
C LEU A 79 -7.86 12.16 -0.45
N THR A 80 -8.50 12.38 0.70
CA THR A 80 -8.14 13.44 1.65
C THR A 80 -7.33 12.88 2.84
N GLU A 81 -6.58 13.74 3.53
CA GLU A 81 -5.87 13.37 4.77
C GLU A 81 -6.84 12.86 5.85
N ALA A 82 -8.02 13.49 5.98
CA ALA A 82 -9.04 13.02 6.91
C ALA A 82 -9.49 11.59 6.60
N ARG A 83 -9.64 11.23 5.32
CA ARG A 83 -9.99 9.88 4.90
C ARG A 83 -8.85 8.88 5.15
N ILE A 84 -7.61 9.30 4.97
CA ILE A 84 -6.42 8.49 5.31
C ILE A 84 -6.38 8.24 6.81
N ASP A 85 -6.53 9.27 7.62
CA ASP A 85 -6.51 9.15 9.09
C ASP A 85 -7.64 8.26 9.59
N ALA A 86 -8.86 8.45 9.09
CA ALA A 86 -9.98 7.59 9.40
C ALA A 86 -9.71 6.12 9.04
N GLY A 87 -9.14 5.86 7.86
CA GLY A 87 -8.77 4.52 7.41
C GLY A 87 -7.66 3.87 8.24
N CYS A 88 -6.80 4.68 8.87
CA CYS A 88 -5.72 4.16 9.71
C CYS A 88 -6.10 3.96 11.19
N TYR A 89 -7.13 4.64 11.70
CA TYR A 89 -7.40 4.67 13.13
C TYR A 89 -8.84 4.35 13.53
N THR A 90 -9.82 4.65 12.68
CA THR A 90 -11.24 4.63 13.06
C THR A 90 -12.16 3.96 12.04
N TYR A 91 -11.62 3.30 11.00
CA TYR A 91 -12.41 2.76 9.89
C TYR A 91 -13.56 1.85 10.34
N GLU A 92 -13.39 1.12 11.43
CA GLU A 92 -14.43 0.22 11.95
C GLU A 92 -15.72 0.95 12.32
N SER A 93 -15.59 2.10 12.96
CA SER A 93 -16.73 2.92 13.43
C SER A 93 -17.13 4.04 12.49
N ASP A 94 -16.29 4.35 11.49
CA ASP A 94 -16.54 5.43 10.55
C ASP A 94 -17.54 4.98 9.47
N ALA A 95 -18.72 5.63 9.46
CA ALA A 95 -19.79 5.33 8.51
C ALA A 95 -19.48 5.72 7.05
N SER A 96 -18.41 6.46 6.81
CA SER A 96 -17.97 6.80 5.46
C SER A 96 -17.30 5.63 4.73
N PHE A 97 -16.84 4.59 5.46
CA PHE A 97 -16.31 3.36 4.87
C PHE A 97 -17.43 2.34 4.62
N THR A 98 -17.44 1.81 3.41
CA THR A 98 -18.28 0.66 3.07
C THR A 98 -17.78 -0.61 3.78
N GLU A 99 -18.64 -1.61 3.96
CA GLU A 99 -18.21 -2.89 4.54
C GLU A 99 -17.09 -3.56 3.71
N ALA A 100 -17.13 -3.43 2.39
CA ALA A 100 -16.04 -3.92 1.54
C ALA A 100 -14.69 -3.26 1.89
N GLU A 101 -14.65 -1.92 2.00
CA GLU A 101 -13.42 -1.21 2.38
C GLU A 101 -12.95 -1.60 3.78
N LYS A 102 -13.87 -1.74 4.75
CA LYS A 102 -13.53 -2.20 6.10
C LYS A 102 -12.91 -3.60 6.08
N TRP A 103 -13.45 -4.51 5.29
CA TRP A 103 -12.89 -5.86 5.16
C TRP A 103 -11.51 -5.88 4.49
N ALA A 104 -11.24 -5.00 3.54
CA ALA A 104 -9.89 -4.86 2.98
C ALA A 104 -8.89 -4.31 4.01
N LEU A 105 -9.31 -3.35 4.83
CA LEU A 105 -8.49 -2.81 5.92
C LEU A 105 -8.26 -3.85 7.02
N ARG A 106 -9.29 -4.60 7.44
CA ARG A 106 -9.14 -5.74 8.37
C ARG A 106 -8.18 -6.79 7.83
N TYR A 107 -8.22 -7.05 6.53
CA TYR A 107 -7.29 -8.00 5.91
C TYR A 107 -5.84 -7.51 6.02
N ALA A 108 -5.59 -6.24 5.77
CA ALA A 108 -4.27 -5.64 5.94
C ALA A 108 -3.81 -5.66 7.41
N ASP A 109 -4.70 -5.29 8.34
CA ASP A 109 -4.46 -5.34 9.77
C ASP A 109 -4.07 -6.75 10.21
N GLN A 110 -4.87 -7.74 9.82
CA GLN A 110 -4.68 -9.12 10.27
C GLN A 110 -3.42 -9.74 9.67
N MET A 111 -3.10 -9.44 8.39
CA MET A 111 -1.84 -9.88 7.77
C MET A 111 -0.61 -9.30 8.50
N PHE A 112 -0.70 -8.07 8.97
CA PHE A 112 0.38 -7.44 9.72
C PHE A 112 0.50 -7.98 11.15
N LEU A 113 -0.62 -8.11 11.86
CA LEU A 113 -0.64 -8.48 13.28
C LEU A 113 -0.37 -9.98 13.49
N ASP A 114 -1.09 -10.82 12.78
CA ASP A 114 -1.00 -12.27 12.88
C ASP A 114 -1.70 -12.96 11.70
N ALA A 115 -0.95 -13.26 10.66
CA ALA A 115 -1.48 -13.91 9.46
C ALA A 115 -2.05 -15.32 9.72
N THR A 116 -1.72 -15.96 10.85
CA THR A 116 -2.25 -17.30 11.18
C THR A 116 -3.72 -17.27 11.55
N LYS A 117 -4.27 -16.08 11.86
CA LYS A 117 -5.70 -15.86 12.15
C LYS A 117 -6.55 -15.60 10.91
N ILE A 118 -5.94 -15.56 9.73
CA ILE A 118 -6.66 -15.47 8.46
C ILE A 118 -7.05 -16.90 8.07
N ASP A 119 -8.09 -17.39 8.68
CA ASP A 119 -8.62 -18.74 8.51
C ASP A 119 -9.72 -18.83 7.43
N ALA A 120 -10.33 -20.00 7.29
CA ALA A 120 -11.40 -20.22 6.32
C ALA A 120 -12.63 -19.34 6.58
N ALA A 121 -12.93 -19.02 7.85
CA ALA A 121 -14.06 -18.15 8.21
C ALA A 121 -13.77 -16.69 7.79
N PHE A 122 -12.54 -16.22 8.04
CA PHE A 122 -12.10 -14.90 7.58
C PHE A 122 -12.22 -14.76 6.06
N TYR A 123 -11.72 -15.76 5.31
CA TYR A 123 -11.84 -15.74 3.84
C TYR A 123 -13.29 -15.87 3.36
N ALA A 124 -14.15 -16.58 4.06
CA ALA A 124 -15.57 -16.67 3.72
C ALA A 124 -16.23 -15.28 3.79
N GLU A 125 -15.93 -14.50 4.81
CA GLU A 125 -16.44 -13.12 4.92
C GLU A 125 -15.82 -12.21 3.86
N LEU A 126 -14.51 -12.29 3.62
CA LEU A 126 -13.85 -11.48 2.59
C LEU A 126 -14.42 -11.74 1.19
N LYS A 127 -14.77 -13.00 0.87
CA LYS A 127 -15.40 -13.40 -0.39
C LYS A 127 -16.83 -12.86 -0.58
N ARG A 128 -17.48 -12.35 0.45
CA ARG A 128 -18.78 -11.66 0.31
C ARG A 128 -18.65 -10.29 -0.34
N HIS A 129 -17.44 -9.73 -0.30
CA HIS A 129 -17.16 -8.38 -0.77
C HIS A 129 -16.22 -8.35 -1.98
N TYR A 130 -15.36 -9.36 -2.13
CA TYR A 130 -14.32 -9.42 -3.15
C TYR A 130 -14.32 -10.77 -3.85
N SER A 131 -14.11 -10.75 -5.15
CA SER A 131 -13.83 -11.96 -5.93
C SER A 131 -12.46 -12.54 -5.57
N GLU A 132 -12.24 -13.82 -5.85
CA GLU A 132 -10.94 -14.44 -5.59
C GLU A 132 -9.76 -13.71 -6.27
N PRO A 133 -9.85 -13.26 -7.53
CA PRO A 133 -8.80 -12.43 -8.13
C PRO A 133 -8.53 -11.13 -7.36
N GLN A 134 -9.57 -10.47 -6.85
CA GLN A 134 -9.41 -9.25 -6.04
C GLN A 134 -8.78 -9.54 -4.67
N ILE A 135 -9.11 -10.67 -4.05
CA ILE A 135 -8.46 -11.09 -2.80
C ILE A 135 -6.98 -11.38 -3.04
N MET A 136 -6.63 -12.04 -4.14
CA MET A 136 -5.24 -12.27 -4.54
C MET A 136 -4.51 -10.95 -4.82
N GLU A 137 -5.17 -9.99 -5.47
CA GLU A 137 -4.64 -8.65 -5.70
C GLU A 137 -4.35 -7.93 -4.37
N LEU A 138 -5.31 -7.92 -3.44
CA LEU A 138 -5.14 -7.32 -2.11
C LEU A 138 -4.00 -7.98 -1.33
N GLY A 139 -3.99 -9.31 -1.25
CA GLY A 139 -2.96 -10.05 -0.51
C GLY A 139 -1.56 -9.81 -1.07
N ALA A 140 -1.40 -9.86 -2.39
CA ALA A 140 -0.12 -9.57 -3.05
C ALA A 140 0.30 -8.10 -2.82
N PHE A 141 -0.64 -7.15 -2.93
CA PHE A 141 -0.40 -5.74 -2.67
C PHE A 141 0.11 -5.51 -1.25
N ILE A 142 -0.57 -6.06 -0.24
CA ILE A 142 -0.21 -5.94 1.17
C ILE A 142 1.20 -6.52 1.40
N ALA A 143 1.45 -7.75 0.92
CA ALA A 143 2.72 -8.44 1.09
C ALA A 143 3.88 -7.68 0.43
N PHE A 144 3.72 -7.23 -0.81
CA PHE A 144 4.75 -6.50 -1.54
C PHE A 144 5.05 -5.15 -0.91
N HIS A 145 4.03 -4.39 -0.54
CA HIS A 145 4.23 -3.06 0.05
C HIS A 145 4.82 -3.15 1.45
N TYR A 146 4.35 -4.07 2.27
CA TYR A 146 4.93 -4.29 3.60
C TYR A 146 6.39 -4.76 3.50
N GLY A 147 6.68 -5.77 2.69
CA GLY A 147 8.03 -6.27 2.48
C GLY A 147 8.97 -5.20 1.91
N MET A 148 8.48 -4.36 0.97
CA MET A 148 9.27 -3.27 0.42
C MET A 148 9.55 -2.17 1.46
N GLN A 149 8.60 -1.83 2.30
CA GLN A 149 8.81 -0.87 3.40
C GLN A 149 9.91 -1.38 4.35
N MET A 150 9.87 -2.66 4.72
CA MET A 150 10.89 -3.27 5.56
C MET A 150 12.27 -3.27 4.88
N PHE A 151 12.32 -3.59 3.58
CA PHE A 151 13.57 -3.54 2.82
C PHE A 151 14.14 -2.11 2.75
N MET A 152 13.33 -1.13 2.38
CA MET A 152 13.75 0.28 2.32
C MET A 152 14.25 0.80 3.67
N ARG A 153 13.57 0.43 4.74
CA ARG A 153 13.99 0.76 6.10
C ARG A 153 15.37 0.18 6.43
N SER A 154 15.67 -1.06 5.99
CA SER A 154 16.98 -1.69 6.17
C SER A 154 18.11 -0.95 5.43
N LEU A 155 17.77 -0.21 4.37
CA LEU A 155 18.68 0.65 3.62
C LEU A 155 18.81 2.06 4.21
N GLY A 156 18.19 2.32 5.36
CA GLY A 156 18.25 3.62 6.03
C GLY A 156 17.36 4.69 5.37
N ALA A 157 16.32 4.30 4.64
CA ALA A 157 15.33 5.25 4.17
C ALA A 157 14.65 5.92 5.37
N VAL A 158 14.83 7.23 5.49
CA VAL A 158 14.29 8.04 6.57
C VAL A 158 13.41 9.15 6.00
N ALA A 159 12.42 9.58 6.79
CA ALA A 159 11.59 10.70 6.40
C ALA A 159 12.45 11.91 6.02
N PRO A 160 12.06 12.69 5.00
CA PRO A 160 12.69 13.97 4.72
C PRO A 160 12.74 14.78 6.03
N LYS A 161 13.86 15.41 6.32
CA LYS A 161 13.91 16.39 7.40
C LYS A 161 12.95 17.50 6.97
N ASN A 162 11.98 17.82 7.81
CA ASN A 162 11.16 19.00 7.57
C ASN A 162 12.09 20.18 7.28
N PRO A 163 11.77 21.00 6.25
CA PRO A 163 12.54 22.18 5.95
C PRO A 163 12.50 23.17 7.11
#